data_197632c8b7abeb17158bf4d3863d8c4d
#
_entry.id   197632c8b7abeb17158bf4d3863d8c4d
#
_cell.length_a   1.000
_cell.length_b   1.000
_cell.length_c   1.000
_cell.angle_alpha   90.00
_cell.angle_beta   90.00
_cell.angle_gamma   90.00
#
_symmetry.space_group_name_H-M   'P 1'
#
loop_
_entity.id
_entity.type
_entity.pdbx_description
1 polymer ?
#
loop_
_entity_poly.entity_id
_entity_poly.type
_entity_poly.pdbx_seq_one_letter_code
_entity_poly.pdbx_strand_id
1 'polypeptide(L)'
;ETIGFSADDKHTITRSPGVSLPEEQMTLKIGYEPIKGDPEDDSCDHSDNDDTQDEEEFSNPEVYTEEEMEAVEGHIEQYFGKFENVFHELVSPDIHVDICVVPPSEERDYCTLVTMGMGAHRMNVPEELAEYKLERAELAIALPADWKLDQESMKDEKWYWPIRLLKSLARLPIASDTWLGFGHTMDNEEDFAKDTKLCAAILTGPQDTEDGSEVCILPSGEEVNFYQVIPLYRDELEYKLAHDADALLGKMNGISFVVEPDRQDAITRGTLSNDDFDGEMDDASYHIESIEEKGLPIDPINAYNHMAIYLRWCMEHDLM
;
A
#
# COMPACT_ATOMS: atom_id res chain seq x y z
N GLU A 1 -0.25 14.41 22.39
CA GLU A 1 0.14 15.77 21.93
C GLU A 1 -0.13 15.82 20.45
N THR A 2 -1.09 16.66 20.07
CA THR A 2 -1.55 16.81 18.70
C THR A 2 -0.55 17.73 18.00
N ILE A 3 0.22 17.20 17.07
CA ILE A 3 1.03 18.00 16.15
C ILE A 3 0.07 18.53 15.10
N GLY A 4 -0.11 19.86 15.07
CA GLY A 4 -0.97 20.52 14.08
C GLY A 4 -0.33 20.47 12.70
N PHE A 5 -1.03 19.89 11.73
CA PHE A 5 -0.63 19.85 10.33
C PHE A 5 -1.16 21.07 9.57
N SER A 6 -0.35 21.55 8.62
CA SER A 6 -0.72 22.59 7.66
C SER A 6 -1.82 22.10 6.71
N ALA A 7 -2.64 23.00 6.20
CA ALA A 7 -3.80 22.69 5.36
C ALA A 7 -3.48 22.10 3.97
N ASP A 8 -2.18 21.90 3.63
CA ASP A 8 -1.74 21.41 2.34
C ASP A 8 -1.35 19.91 2.34
N ASP A 9 -1.41 19.22 3.50
CA ASP A 9 -0.96 17.84 3.66
C ASP A 9 -2.15 16.85 3.79
N LYS A 10 -3.14 16.95 2.91
CA LYS A 10 -4.40 16.19 3.04
C LYS A 10 -4.28 14.67 2.87
N HIS A 11 -3.22 14.15 2.26
CA HIS A 11 -3.13 12.72 1.90
C HIS A 11 -1.77 12.11 2.26
N THR A 12 -1.16 12.52 3.36
CA THR A 12 0.15 12.00 3.74
C THR A 12 0.05 10.64 4.42
N ILE A 13 1.00 9.77 4.11
CA ILE A 13 1.15 8.47 4.78
C ILE A 13 1.38 8.72 6.26
N THR A 14 0.47 8.24 7.10
CA THR A 14 0.59 8.27 8.54
C THR A 14 0.89 6.87 9.05
N ARG A 15 1.71 6.78 10.11
CA ARG A 15 1.91 5.52 10.81
C ARG A 15 0.63 5.21 11.57
N SER A 16 -0.16 4.25 11.08
CA SER A 16 -1.20 3.64 11.89
C SER A 16 -0.57 3.03 13.13
N PRO A 17 -1.20 3.06 14.31
CA PRO A 17 -0.77 2.32 15.48
C PRO A 17 -0.99 0.81 15.24
N GLY A 18 -0.26 0.25 14.29
CA GLY A 18 -0.26 -1.16 13.98
C GLY A 18 0.65 -1.94 14.93
N VAL A 19 0.34 -3.21 15.09
CA VAL A 19 1.16 -4.18 15.82
C VAL A 19 2.55 -4.17 15.19
N SER A 20 3.60 -3.92 15.99
CA SER A 20 4.99 -4.19 15.58
C SER A 20 5.13 -5.69 15.43
N LEU A 21 5.01 -6.20 14.19
CA LEU A 21 5.34 -7.58 13.90
C LEU A 21 6.85 -7.79 14.03
N PRO A 22 7.30 -8.99 14.44
CA PRO A 22 8.71 -9.33 14.39
C PRO A 22 9.25 -9.08 12.98
N GLU A 23 10.46 -8.53 12.89
CA GLU A 23 11.11 -8.16 11.63
C GLU A 23 11.38 -9.39 10.76
N GLU A 24 10.41 -9.84 10.00
CA GLU A 24 10.66 -10.67 8.82
C GLU A 24 10.64 -9.78 7.60
N GLN A 25 11.84 -9.52 7.07
CA GLN A 25 12.00 -8.75 5.85
C GLN A 25 11.68 -9.65 4.66
N MET A 26 10.40 -9.74 4.29
CA MET A 26 10.01 -10.46 3.08
C MET A 26 9.86 -9.50 1.91
N THR A 27 10.64 -9.73 0.87
CA THR A 27 10.43 -9.12 -0.45
C THR A 27 10.06 -10.23 -1.40
N LEU A 28 8.87 -10.12 -1.96
CA LEU A 28 8.34 -11.07 -2.92
C LEU A 28 8.51 -10.50 -4.33
N LYS A 29 8.86 -11.37 -5.27
CA LYS A 29 8.95 -11.01 -6.70
C LYS A 29 7.72 -11.51 -7.41
N ILE A 30 7.06 -10.62 -8.16
CA ILE A 30 5.97 -11.01 -9.04
C ILE A 30 6.57 -11.45 -10.37
N GLY A 31 6.61 -12.77 -10.59
CA GLY A 31 6.84 -13.32 -11.92
C GLY A 31 5.54 -13.30 -12.71
N TYR A 32 5.35 -12.33 -13.61
CA TYR A 32 4.21 -12.32 -14.51
C TYR A 32 4.56 -13.07 -15.79
N GLU A 33 3.99 -14.26 -15.99
CA GLU A 33 3.83 -14.83 -17.33
C GLU A 33 2.48 -14.36 -17.89
N PRO A 34 2.45 -13.54 -18.97
CA PRO A 34 1.18 -13.16 -19.58
C PRO A 34 0.50 -14.41 -20.11
N ILE A 35 -0.74 -14.62 -19.73
CA ILE A 35 -1.61 -15.63 -20.34
C ILE A 35 -1.70 -15.28 -21.83
N LYS A 36 -1.04 -16.05 -22.67
CA LYS A 36 -1.14 -15.93 -24.13
C LYS A 36 -2.53 -16.36 -24.57
N GLY A 37 -3.45 -15.41 -24.58
CA GLY A 37 -4.69 -15.51 -25.33
C GLY A 37 -4.44 -14.89 -26.70
N ASP A 38 -4.10 -15.66 -27.70
CA ASP A 38 -4.17 -15.24 -29.07
C ASP A 38 -5.64 -15.19 -29.48
N PRO A 39 -6.16 -14.08 -30.03
CA PRO A 39 -7.35 -14.08 -30.83
C PRO A 39 -6.94 -14.28 -32.30
N GLU A 40 -7.60 -15.25 -32.95
CA GLU A 40 -7.66 -15.46 -34.38
C GLU A 40 -6.55 -16.30 -35.03
N ASP A 41 -6.82 -17.60 -35.16
CA ASP A 41 -6.66 -18.24 -36.47
C ASP A 41 -7.72 -19.33 -36.64
N ASP A 42 -8.62 -19.04 -37.55
CA ASP A 42 -9.71 -19.90 -38.01
C ASP A 42 -9.18 -20.74 -39.17
N SER A 43 -8.67 -21.93 -38.91
CA SER A 43 -8.49 -22.93 -39.98
C SER A 43 -8.70 -24.34 -39.45
N CYS A 44 -9.85 -24.89 -39.78
CA CYS A 44 -10.19 -26.30 -39.67
C CYS A 44 -9.19 -27.17 -40.42
N ASP A 45 -8.53 -28.09 -39.73
CA ASP A 45 -8.19 -29.36 -40.37
C ASP A 45 -8.30 -30.51 -39.35
N HIS A 46 -9.17 -31.47 -39.73
CA HIS A 46 -9.41 -32.67 -38.97
C HIS A 46 -8.29 -33.68 -39.23
N SER A 47 -7.61 -34.09 -38.17
CA SER A 47 -7.00 -35.41 -38.15
C SER A 47 -7.05 -35.99 -36.75
N ASP A 48 -7.79 -37.09 -36.64
CA ASP A 48 -7.85 -37.97 -35.48
C ASP A 48 -6.46 -38.38 -34.97
N ASN A 49 -6.24 -38.21 -33.65
CA ASN A 49 -5.41 -39.12 -32.88
C ASN A 49 -5.71 -39.01 -31.37
N ASP A 50 -6.32 -40.07 -30.92
CA ASP A 50 -6.18 -40.87 -29.72
C ASP A 50 -5.71 -40.18 -28.41
N ASP A 51 -6.67 -40.09 -27.52
CA ASP A 51 -6.68 -40.16 -26.07
C ASP A 51 -5.36 -40.16 -25.29
N THR A 52 -5.12 -39.10 -24.58
CA THR A 52 -5.01 -39.11 -23.10
C THR A 52 -5.56 -37.78 -22.62
N GLN A 53 -6.81 -37.76 -22.20
CA GLN A 53 -7.41 -36.68 -21.44
C GLN A 53 -6.77 -36.72 -20.03
N ASP A 54 -5.70 -35.95 -19.81
CA ASP A 54 -5.48 -35.35 -18.50
C ASP A 54 -6.62 -34.36 -18.31
N GLU A 55 -7.72 -34.80 -17.70
CA GLU A 55 -8.73 -33.94 -17.13
C GLU A 55 -7.98 -33.13 -16.06
N GLU A 56 -7.49 -31.94 -16.40
CA GLU A 56 -7.17 -30.93 -15.41
C GLU A 56 -8.47 -30.70 -14.65
N GLU A 57 -8.52 -31.23 -13.44
CA GLU A 57 -9.59 -31.06 -12.49
C GLU A 57 -9.62 -29.56 -12.16
N PHE A 58 -10.40 -28.77 -12.90
CA PHE A 58 -10.67 -27.39 -12.58
C PHE A 58 -11.31 -27.38 -11.19
N SER A 59 -10.51 -27.18 -10.16
CA SER A 59 -11.02 -26.95 -8.83
C SER A 59 -11.88 -25.68 -8.87
N ASN A 60 -13.05 -25.73 -8.23
CA ASN A 60 -13.84 -24.52 -8.09
C ASN A 60 -12.99 -23.48 -7.31
N PRO A 61 -12.98 -22.20 -7.73
CA PRO A 61 -12.25 -21.18 -7.01
C PRO A 61 -12.71 -21.07 -5.55
N GLU A 62 -11.79 -20.76 -4.65
CA GLU A 62 -12.15 -20.39 -3.28
C GLU A 62 -12.92 -19.08 -3.32
N VAL A 63 -14.05 -19.03 -2.60
CA VAL A 63 -14.92 -17.85 -2.52
C VAL A 63 -15.40 -17.68 -1.09
N TYR A 64 -15.68 -16.45 -0.71
CA TYR A 64 -16.41 -16.18 0.53
C TYR A 64 -17.79 -16.83 0.52
N THR A 65 -18.28 -17.26 1.66
CA THR A 65 -19.71 -17.54 1.86
C THR A 65 -20.52 -16.24 1.71
N GLU A 66 -21.83 -16.35 1.50
CA GLU A 66 -22.70 -15.18 1.39
C GLU A 66 -22.63 -14.28 2.64
N GLU A 67 -22.61 -14.89 3.82
CA GLU A 67 -22.50 -14.15 5.10
C GLU A 67 -21.12 -13.48 5.29
N GLU A 68 -20.02 -14.11 4.86
CA GLU A 68 -18.69 -13.51 4.87
C GLU A 68 -18.59 -12.36 3.86
N MET A 69 -19.16 -12.53 2.66
CA MET A 69 -19.20 -11.49 1.63
C MET A 69 -19.94 -10.26 2.15
N GLU A 70 -21.13 -10.42 2.75
CA GLU A 70 -21.90 -9.32 3.34
C GLU A 70 -21.10 -8.60 4.46
N ALA A 71 -20.33 -9.34 5.26
CA ALA A 71 -19.50 -8.74 6.31
C ALA A 71 -18.37 -7.89 5.73
N VAL A 72 -17.67 -8.41 4.70
CA VAL A 72 -16.57 -7.70 4.03
C VAL A 72 -17.11 -6.47 3.26
N GLU A 73 -18.22 -6.61 2.54
CA GLU A 73 -18.91 -5.52 1.85
C GLU A 73 -19.30 -4.42 2.84
N GLY A 74 -19.94 -4.78 3.95
CA GLY A 74 -20.31 -3.84 5.00
C GLY A 74 -19.11 -3.12 5.62
N HIS A 75 -17.98 -3.81 5.79
CA HIS A 75 -16.74 -3.21 6.27
C HIS A 75 -16.16 -2.20 5.26
N ILE A 76 -16.13 -2.55 3.97
CA ILE A 76 -15.68 -1.64 2.90
C ILE A 76 -16.56 -0.38 2.89
N GLU A 77 -17.89 -0.54 2.90
CA GLU A 77 -18.80 0.60 2.89
C GLU A 77 -18.67 1.50 4.13
N GLN A 78 -18.43 0.91 5.28
CA GLN A 78 -18.31 1.64 6.55
C GLN A 78 -17.05 2.49 6.59
N TYR A 79 -15.89 1.95 6.23
CA TYR A 79 -14.59 2.57 6.44
C TYR A 79 -13.98 3.22 5.20
N PHE A 80 -14.17 2.62 4.03
CA PHE A 80 -13.64 3.16 2.76
C PHE A 80 -14.68 3.98 2.00
N GLY A 81 -15.97 3.70 2.19
CA GLY A 81 -17.08 4.41 1.58
C GLY A 81 -17.91 3.55 0.65
N LYS A 82 -19.09 4.07 0.29
CA LYS A 82 -20.02 3.35 -0.57
C LYS A 82 -19.49 3.21 -1.98
N PHE A 83 -19.68 2.05 -2.55
CA PHE A 83 -19.33 1.75 -3.94
C PHE A 83 -20.58 1.25 -4.72
N GLU A 84 -20.67 1.62 -5.98
CA GLU A 84 -21.73 1.19 -6.89
C GLU A 84 -21.17 0.39 -8.07
N ASN A 85 -19.87 0.52 -8.31
CA ASN A 85 -19.16 -0.14 -9.40
C ASN A 85 -18.22 -1.21 -8.86
N VAL A 86 -18.26 -2.39 -9.48
CA VAL A 86 -17.37 -3.50 -9.16
C VAL A 86 -16.80 -4.03 -10.48
N PHE A 87 -15.49 -4.19 -10.53
CA PHE A 87 -14.84 -4.90 -11.63
C PHE A 87 -14.85 -6.38 -11.30
N HIS A 88 -15.86 -7.07 -11.81
CA HIS A 88 -16.01 -8.52 -11.63
C HIS A 88 -14.96 -9.28 -12.41
N GLU A 89 -14.44 -10.32 -11.80
CA GLU A 89 -13.57 -11.25 -12.47
C GLU A 89 -14.36 -12.24 -13.31
N LEU A 90 -13.98 -12.41 -14.57
CA LEU A 90 -14.70 -13.30 -15.49
C LEU A 90 -14.19 -14.73 -15.45
N VAL A 91 -12.92 -14.93 -15.09
CA VAL A 91 -12.27 -16.24 -15.02
C VAL A 91 -11.43 -16.27 -13.75
N SER A 92 -11.72 -17.20 -12.86
CA SER A 92 -11.08 -17.35 -11.57
C SER A 92 -10.44 -18.74 -11.49
N PRO A 93 -9.12 -18.86 -11.67
CA PRO A 93 -8.46 -20.16 -11.65
C PRO A 93 -8.29 -20.75 -10.23
N ASP A 94 -8.21 -19.91 -9.21
CA ASP A 94 -7.86 -20.23 -7.84
C ASP A 94 -8.82 -19.58 -6.83
N ILE A 95 -8.82 -18.25 -6.74
CA ILE A 95 -9.74 -17.42 -5.96
C ILE A 95 -10.52 -16.51 -6.90
N HIS A 96 -11.74 -16.13 -6.49
CA HIS A 96 -12.50 -15.09 -7.19
C HIS A 96 -12.29 -13.74 -6.52
N VAL A 97 -11.61 -12.83 -7.21
CA VAL A 97 -11.27 -11.50 -6.67
C VAL A 97 -11.92 -10.40 -7.51
N ASP A 98 -12.92 -9.78 -6.93
CA ASP A 98 -13.53 -8.57 -7.45
C ASP A 98 -12.80 -7.32 -6.96
N ILE A 99 -12.93 -6.21 -7.68
CA ILE A 99 -12.40 -4.91 -7.26
C ILE A 99 -13.57 -3.93 -7.10
N CYS A 100 -13.86 -3.57 -5.85
CA CYS A 100 -14.81 -2.53 -5.50
C CYS A 100 -14.23 -1.14 -5.79
N VAL A 101 -15.02 -0.28 -6.43
CA VAL A 101 -14.62 1.10 -6.78
C VAL A 101 -15.37 2.06 -5.89
N VAL A 102 -14.69 2.61 -4.90
CA VAL A 102 -15.20 3.66 -4.03
C VAL A 102 -14.90 5.01 -4.68
N PRO A 103 -15.92 5.76 -5.15
CA PRO A 103 -15.71 7.02 -5.85
C PRO A 103 -15.29 8.14 -4.88
N PRO A 104 -14.74 9.23 -5.41
CA PRO A 104 -14.51 10.46 -4.63
C PRO A 104 -15.80 10.98 -4.01
N SER A 105 -15.69 11.66 -2.88
CA SER A 105 -16.80 12.31 -2.17
C SER A 105 -16.44 13.76 -1.77
N GLU A 106 -17.36 14.45 -1.10
CA GLU A 106 -17.06 15.79 -0.56
C GLU A 106 -15.98 15.77 0.55
N GLU A 107 -15.84 14.63 1.23
CA GLU A 107 -14.87 14.43 2.32
C GLU A 107 -13.56 13.83 1.83
N ARG A 108 -13.59 13.07 0.72
CA ARG A 108 -12.47 12.36 0.11
C ARG A 108 -12.37 12.70 -1.36
N ASP A 109 -11.35 13.44 -1.75
CA ASP A 109 -11.10 13.89 -3.12
C ASP A 109 -10.25 12.91 -3.94
N TYR A 110 -10.33 11.61 -3.61
CA TYR A 110 -9.66 10.50 -4.29
C TYR A 110 -10.60 9.29 -4.45
N CYS A 111 -10.27 8.42 -5.39
CA CYS A 111 -10.94 7.13 -5.61
C CYS A 111 -10.17 6.03 -4.86
N THR A 112 -10.87 5.09 -4.23
CA THR A 112 -10.23 3.90 -3.65
C THR A 112 -10.68 2.65 -4.37
N LEU A 113 -9.73 1.82 -4.79
CA LEU A 113 -9.98 0.46 -5.24
C LEU A 113 -9.73 -0.49 -4.08
N VAL A 114 -10.67 -1.38 -3.80
CA VAL A 114 -10.55 -2.37 -2.72
C VAL A 114 -10.83 -3.76 -3.30
N THR A 115 -9.96 -4.73 -3.00
CA THR A 115 -10.24 -6.13 -3.35
C THR A 115 -11.37 -6.67 -2.50
N MET A 116 -12.13 -7.62 -3.05
CA MET A 116 -13.15 -8.37 -2.35
C MET A 116 -13.11 -9.81 -2.86
N GLY A 117 -12.64 -10.72 -2.01
CA GLY A 117 -12.49 -12.14 -2.33
C GLY A 117 -11.10 -12.71 -2.11
N MET A 118 -10.05 -11.88 -1.97
CA MET A 118 -8.71 -12.36 -1.63
C MET A 118 -8.72 -13.12 -0.29
N GLY A 119 -9.39 -12.58 0.71
CA GLY A 119 -9.47 -13.18 2.04
C GLY A 119 -10.36 -14.44 2.13
N ALA A 120 -10.95 -14.91 1.03
CA ALA A 120 -11.55 -16.26 0.99
C ALA A 120 -10.46 -17.33 1.16
N HIS A 121 -9.27 -17.10 0.63
CA HIS A 121 -8.10 -17.93 0.82
C HIS A 121 -7.43 -17.67 2.17
N ARG A 122 -6.97 -18.76 2.82
CA ARG A 122 -6.13 -18.67 4.02
C ARG A 122 -4.67 -18.74 3.62
N MET A 123 -3.96 -17.63 3.81
CA MET A 123 -2.53 -17.53 3.55
C MET A 123 -1.71 -18.41 4.50
N ASN A 124 -0.57 -18.87 4.03
CA ASN A 124 0.36 -19.70 4.81
C ASN A 124 1.20 -18.82 5.75
N VAL A 125 0.63 -18.48 6.90
CA VAL A 125 1.28 -17.67 7.96
C VAL A 125 2.09 -18.57 8.88
N PRO A 126 3.34 -18.21 9.26
CA PRO A 126 4.13 -18.95 10.22
C PRO A 126 3.38 -19.17 11.55
N GLU A 127 3.53 -20.38 12.15
CA GLU A 127 2.81 -20.75 13.38
C GLU A 127 3.13 -19.80 14.56
N GLU A 128 4.33 -19.23 14.57
CA GLU A 128 4.78 -18.25 15.57
C GLU A 128 3.98 -16.95 15.53
N LEU A 129 3.32 -16.66 14.42
CA LEU A 129 2.50 -15.46 14.21
C LEU A 129 1.00 -15.73 14.32
N ALA A 130 0.58 -16.95 14.66
CA ALA A 130 -0.84 -17.34 14.72
C ALA A 130 -1.69 -16.48 15.68
N GLU A 131 -1.08 -15.92 16.74
CA GLU A 131 -1.77 -15.04 17.68
C GLU A 131 -2.23 -13.72 17.05
N TYR A 132 -1.62 -13.31 15.93
CA TYR A 132 -1.93 -12.07 15.21
C TYR A 132 -3.04 -12.23 14.15
N LYS A 133 -3.48 -13.46 13.87
CA LYS A 133 -4.60 -13.79 12.96
C LYS A 133 -4.44 -13.16 11.57
N LEU A 134 -3.30 -13.38 10.93
CA LEU A 134 -2.91 -12.76 9.66
C LEU A 134 -3.30 -13.59 8.43
N GLU A 135 -4.04 -14.68 8.60
CA GLU A 135 -4.32 -15.68 7.56
C GLU A 135 -5.21 -15.16 6.43
N ARG A 136 -5.97 -14.09 6.66
CA ARG A 136 -6.87 -13.54 5.64
C ARG A 136 -6.64 -12.06 5.47
N ALA A 137 -6.68 -11.57 4.22
CA ALA A 137 -6.48 -10.16 3.93
C ALA A 137 -7.26 -9.69 2.70
N GLU A 138 -7.52 -8.37 2.67
CA GLU A 138 -7.94 -7.61 1.50
C GLU A 138 -7.01 -6.41 1.32
N LEU A 139 -6.95 -5.90 0.09
CA LEU A 139 -6.01 -4.85 -0.31
C LEU A 139 -6.77 -3.61 -0.81
N ALA A 140 -6.25 -2.44 -0.48
CA ALA A 140 -6.77 -1.17 -0.98
C ALA A 140 -5.66 -0.36 -1.65
N ILE A 141 -6.00 0.44 -2.66
CA ILE A 141 -5.12 1.43 -3.28
C ILE A 141 -5.91 2.71 -3.56
N ALA A 142 -5.35 3.86 -3.19
CA ALA A 142 -5.96 5.15 -3.43
C ALA A 142 -5.42 5.78 -4.73
N LEU A 143 -6.32 6.26 -5.58
CA LEU A 143 -6.02 6.84 -6.88
C LEU A 143 -6.56 8.27 -6.97
N PRO A 144 -5.96 9.17 -7.74
CA PRO A 144 -6.52 10.50 -8.01
C PRO A 144 -7.98 10.44 -8.46
N ALA A 145 -8.78 11.44 -8.09
CA ALA A 145 -10.20 11.50 -8.43
C ALA A 145 -10.50 11.46 -9.95
N ASP A 146 -9.55 11.88 -10.76
CA ASP A 146 -9.62 11.89 -12.21
C ASP A 146 -8.97 10.67 -12.88
N TRP A 147 -8.61 9.63 -12.09
CA TRP A 147 -8.10 8.38 -12.62
C TRP A 147 -9.14 7.71 -13.51
N LYS A 148 -8.73 7.30 -14.71
CA LYS A 148 -9.66 6.76 -15.69
C LYS A 148 -9.90 5.27 -15.48
N LEU A 149 -11.12 4.94 -15.11
CA LEU A 149 -11.58 3.57 -14.84
C LEU A 149 -12.63 3.09 -15.86
N ASP A 150 -12.81 3.80 -16.98
CA ASP A 150 -13.69 3.36 -18.06
C ASP A 150 -13.03 2.27 -18.91
N GLN A 151 -13.87 1.43 -19.53
CA GLN A 151 -13.43 0.25 -20.29
C GLN A 151 -12.44 0.57 -21.41
N GLU A 152 -12.53 1.76 -22.05
CA GLU A 152 -11.63 2.13 -23.14
C GLU A 152 -10.27 2.54 -22.59
N SER A 153 -10.24 3.35 -21.54
CA SER A 153 -9.00 3.80 -20.90
C SER A 153 -8.23 2.64 -20.28
N MET A 154 -8.92 1.66 -19.69
CA MET A 154 -8.29 0.49 -19.08
C MET A 154 -7.62 -0.48 -20.07
N LYS A 155 -7.73 -0.26 -21.39
CA LYS A 155 -6.92 -0.99 -22.38
C LYS A 155 -5.46 -0.50 -22.41
N ASP A 156 -5.18 0.66 -21.81
CA ASP A 156 -3.84 1.23 -21.66
C ASP A 156 -3.32 0.94 -20.25
N GLU A 157 -2.13 0.33 -20.16
CA GLU A 157 -1.43 0.06 -18.89
C GLU A 157 -1.27 1.31 -18.01
N LYS A 158 -1.18 2.48 -18.60
CA LYS A 158 -1.20 3.75 -17.87
C LYS A 158 -2.31 3.84 -16.83
N TRP A 159 -3.49 3.31 -17.13
CA TRP A 159 -4.66 3.37 -16.26
C TRP A 159 -4.99 2.03 -15.61
N TYR A 160 -4.52 0.92 -16.19
CA TYR A 160 -4.87 -0.42 -15.74
C TYR A 160 -3.93 -0.99 -14.67
N TRP A 161 -2.68 -0.53 -14.60
CA TRP A 161 -1.67 -1.13 -13.72
C TRP A 161 -2.08 -1.23 -12.24
N PRO A 162 -2.87 -0.29 -11.62
CA PRO A 162 -3.25 -0.47 -10.20
C PRO A 162 -4.18 -1.67 -9.99
N ILE A 163 -5.10 -1.92 -10.94
CA ILE A 163 -5.99 -3.09 -10.91
C ILE A 163 -5.16 -4.37 -11.08
N ARG A 164 -4.24 -4.38 -12.05
CA ARG A 164 -3.32 -5.50 -12.26
C ARG A 164 -2.48 -5.76 -11.02
N LEU A 165 -1.96 -4.72 -10.40
CA LEU A 165 -1.18 -4.82 -9.16
C LEU A 165 -2.00 -5.48 -8.04
N LEU A 166 -3.21 -5.00 -7.76
CA LEU A 166 -4.09 -5.59 -6.75
C LEU A 166 -4.38 -7.07 -7.03
N LYS A 167 -4.71 -7.41 -8.27
CA LYS A 167 -5.01 -8.80 -8.67
C LYS A 167 -3.78 -9.72 -8.57
N SER A 168 -2.60 -9.21 -8.90
CA SER A 168 -1.35 -9.96 -8.77
C SER A 168 -1.00 -10.20 -7.30
N LEU A 169 -1.14 -9.17 -6.46
CA LEU A 169 -0.93 -9.29 -5.02
C LEU A 169 -1.91 -10.25 -4.36
N ALA A 170 -3.20 -10.18 -4.73
CA ALA A 170 -4.21 -11.06 -4.17
C ALA A 170 -3.92 -12.55 -4.42
N ARG A 171 -3.23 -12.88 -5.51
CA ARG A 171 -2.85 -14.26 -5.87
C ARG A 171 -1.45 -14.68 -5.42
N LEU A 172 -0.64 -13.73 -5.01
CA LEU A 172 0.73 -14.00 -4.61
C LEU A 172 0.84 -15.02 -3.45
N PRO A 173 -0.03 -14.99 -2.41
CA PRO A 173 -0.01 -16.00 -1.37
C PRO A 173 -0.23 -17.43 -1.88
N ILE A 174 -1.13 -17.62 -2.83
CA ILE A 174 -1.39 -18.93 -3.44
C ILE A 174 -0.21 -19.35 -4.32
N ALA A 175 0.23 -18.46 -5.21
CA ALA A 175 1.28 -18.77 -6.18
C ALA A 175 2.64 -19.08 -5.54
N SER A 176 2.92 -18.51 -4.37
CA SER A 176 4.20 -18.62 -3.67
C SER A 176 4.13 -19.34 -2.32
N ASP A 177 2.95 -19.90 -1.97
CA ASP A 177 2.70 -20.55 -0.67
C ASP A 177 3.19 -19.69 0.51
N THR A 178 2.72 -18.45 0.57
CA THR A 178 3.21 -17.43 1.49
C THR A 178 2.06 -16.60 2.08
N TRP A 179 2.39 -15.48 2.72
CA TRP A 179 1.43 -14.56 3.28
C TRP A 179 1.80 -13.10 3.00
N LEU A 180 0.84 -12.21 3.12
CA LEU A 180 1.01 -10.76 3.02
C LEU A 180 0.62 -10.10 4.34
N GLY A 181 1.40 -9.10 4.76
CA GLY A 181 1.18 -8.37 5.99
C GLY A 181 1.79 -6.97 5.97
N PHE A 182 1.56 -6.23 7.04
CA PHE A 182 2.11 -4.88 7.21
C PHE A 182 3.65 -4.88 7.04
N GLY A 183 4.17 -3.91 6.30
CA GLY A 183 5.60 -3.75 6.05
C GLY A 183 6.17 -4.68 4.98
N HIS A 184 5.39 -5.64 4.47
CA HIS A 184 5.83 -6.46 3.34
C HIS A 184 5.97 -5.60 2.08
N THR A 185 7.03 -5.87 1.33
CA THR A 185 7.28 -5.22 0.04
C THR A 185 7.26 -6.24 -1.08
N MET A 186 6.91 -5.76 -2.26
CA MET A 186 6.86 -6.55 -3.46
C MET A 186 7.57 -5.81 -4.59
N ASP A 187 8.40 -6.53 -5.32
CA ASP A 187 9.17 -6.05 -6.45
C ASP A 187 8.50 -6.52 -7.77
N ASN A 188 8.09 -5.57 -8.60
CA ASN A 188 7.54 -5.86 -9.92
C ASN A 188 8.65 -6.06 -10.97
N GLU A 189 9.93 -5.88 -10.58
CA GLU A 189 11.13 -5.91 -11.42
C GLU A 189 11.19 -4.82 -12.51
N GLU A 190 10.07 -4.47 -13.12
CA GLU A 190 9.91 -3.42 -14.14
C GLU A 190 8.97 -2.31 -13.67
N ASP A 191 9.04 -1.15 -14.32
CA ASP A 191 8.10 -0.05 -14.09
C ASP A 191 6.66 -0.53 -14.31
N PHE A 192 5.70 -0.11 -13.47
CA PHE A 192 4.29 -0.54 -13.61
C PHE A 192 3.66 -0.11 -14.93
N ALA A 193 4.08 1.04 -15.47
CA ALA A 193 3.65 1.56 -16.77
C ALA A 193 4.75 2.46 -17.36
N LYS A 194 4.62 2.80 -18.66
CA LYS A 194 5.64 3.58 -19.37
C LYS A 194 5.79 5.03 -18.89
N ASP A 195 4.76 5.56 -18.24
CA ASP A 195 4.69 6.93 -17.76
C ASP A 195 4.92 7.07 -16.26
N THR A 196 5.41 6.03 -15.61
CA THR A 196 5.84 6.06 -14.21
C THR A 196 7.15 5.30 -14.03
N LYS A 197 7.87 5.60 -12.95
CA LYS A 197 9.04 4.85 -12.47
C LYS A 197 8.74 4.06 -11.21
N LEU A 198 7.49 4.03 -10.78
CA LEU A 198 7.04 3.16 -9.71
C LEU A 198 7.13 1.71 -10.19
N CYS A 199 7.80 0.86 -9.42
CA CYS A 199 8.14 -0.52 -9.82
C CYS A 199 8.05 -1.52 -8.67
N ALA A 200 7.64 -1.09 -7.50
CA ALA A 200 7.48 -1.91 -6.32
C ALA A 200 6.31 -1.39 -5.48
N ALA A 201 5.95 -2.09 -4.42
CA ALA A 201 4.95 -1.61 -3.47
C ALA A 201 5.28 -2.06 -2.05
N ILE A 202 4.79 -1.31 -1.06
CA ILE A 202 4.77 -1.69 0.36
C ILE A 202 3.33 -1.76 0.85
N LEU A 203 3.06 -2.68 1.78
CA LEU A 203 1.78 -2.78 2.46
C LEU A 203 1.82 -2.02 3.79
N THR A 204 0.83 -1.14 3.99
CA THR A 204 0.63 -0.40 5.24
C THR A 204 -0.77 -0.65 5.79
N GLY A 205 -1.09 -0.13 6.97
CA GLY A 205 -2.50 -0.03 7.40
C GLY A 205 -3.27 0.94 6.50
N PRO A 206 -4.62 0.86 6.48
CA PRO A 206 -5.47 1.81 5.78
C PRO A 206 -5.15 3.26 6.16
N GLN A 207 -5.26 4.17 5.21
CA GLN A 207 -4.96 5.58 5.39
C GLN A 207 -6.24 6.41 5.26
N ASP A 208 -6.31 7.54 5.98
CA ASP A 208 -7.47 8.46 5.97
C ASP A 208 -8.80 7.75 6.28
N THR A 209 -8.77 6.81 7.21
CA THR A 209 -9.91 6.01 7.67
C THR A 209 -10.06 6.10 9.18
N GLU A 210 -11.23 5.77 9.71
CA GLU A 210 -11.48 5.71 11.15
C GLU A 210 -10.80 4.45 11.77
N ASP A 211 -10.58 4.50 13.09
CA ASP A 211 -10.08 3.35 13.87
C ASP A 211 -11.00 2.13 13.68
N GLY A 212 -10.40 0.96 13.45
CA GLY A 212 -11.11 -0.29 13.20
C GLY A 212 -11.23 -0.65 11.71
N SER A 213 -10.73 0.20 10.82
CA SER A 213 -10.67 -0.08 9.38
C SER A 213 -9.69 -1.19 9.01
N GLU A 214 -8.75 -1.51 9.91
CA GLU A 214 -7.67 -2.46 9.67
C GLU A 214 -8.14 -3.91 9.69
N VAL A 215 -9.28 -4.20 10.33
CA VAL A 215 -9.72 -5.57 10.55
C VAL A 215 -11.24 -5.69 10.43
N CYS A 216 -11.69 -6.54 9.52
CA CYS A 216 -13.07 -7.00 9.42
C CYS A 216 -13.24 -8.31 10.21
N ILE A 217 -14.22 -8.36 11.13
CA ILE A 217 -14.55 -9.58 11.86
C ILE A 217 -15.65 -10.32 11.11
N LEU A 218 -15.34 -11.52 10.64
CA LEU A 218 -16.29 -12.40 9.97
C LEU A 218 -17.31 -13.01 10.96
N PRO A 219 -18.46 -13.48 10.47
CA PRO A 219 -19.46 -14.16 11.32
C PRO A 219 -18.91 -15.40 12.06
N SER A 220 -17.88 -16.04 11.52
CA SER A 220 -17.15 -17.13 12.17
C SER A 220 -16.30 -16.68 13.37
N GLY A 221 -16.03 -15.38 13.52
CA GLY A 221 -15.08 -14.81 14.47
C GLY A 221 -13.64 -14.75 13.93
N GLU A 222 -13.42 -15.14 12.69
CA GLU A 222 -12.14 -14.96 12.00
C GLU A 222 -11.96 -13.50 11.58
N GLU A 223 -10.71 -13.12 11.34
CA GLU A 223 -10.32 -11.76 11.00
C GLU A 223 -9.83 -11.69 9.56
N VAL A 224 -10.29 -10.67 8.82
CA VAL A 224 -9.76 -10.28 7.51
C VAL A 224 -9.04 -8.96 7.69
N ASN A 225 -7.73 -8.94 7.46
CA ASN A 225 -6.90 -7.75 7.60
C ASN A 225 -6.99 -6.91 6.33
N PHE A 226 -7.06 -5.59 6.47
CA PHE A 226 -7.08 -4.67 5.34
C PHE A 226 -5.74 -3.93 5.25
N TYR A 227 -5.10 -3.99 4.10
CA TYR A 227 -3.82 -3.32 3.86
C TYR A 227 -3.92 -2.31 2.73
N GLN A 228 -3.31 -1.14 2.96
CA GLN A 228 -3.11 -0.12 1.93
C GLN A 228 -1.85 -0.44 1.13
N VAL A 229 -1.98 -0.49 -0.20
CA VAL A 229 -0.87 -0.68 -1.13
C VAL A 229 -0.31 0.68 -1.51
N ILE A 230 0.96 0.92 -1.17
CA ILE A 230 1.69 2.14 -1.51
C ILE A 230 2.76 1.82 -2.53
N PRO A 231 2.63 2.29 -3.78
CA PRO A 231 3.64 2.09 -4.81
C PRO A 231 4.97 2.79 -4.48
N LEU A 232 6.07 2.11 -4.81
CA LEU A 232 7.44 2.53 -4.51
C LEU A 232 8.30 2.69 -5.76
N TYR A 233 9.27 3.59 -5.68
CA TYR A 233 10.42 3.65 -6.58
C TYR A 233 11.46 2.59 -6.22
N ARG A 234 12.39 2.30 -7.15
CA ARG A 234 13.48 1.34 -6.94
C ARG A 234 14.33 1.69 -5.71
N ASP A 235 14.75 2.94 -5.58
CA ASP A 235 15.59 3.39 -4.48
C ASP A 235 14.88 3.26 -3.12
N GLU A 236 13.56 3.45 -3.08
CA GLU A 236 12.74 3.26 -1.87
C GLU A 236 12.67 1.79 -1.45
N LEU A 237 12.48 0.88 -2.42
CA LEU A 237 12.53 -0.56 -2.16
C LEU A 237 13.92 -0.97 -1.66
N GLU A 238 14.99 -0.55 -2.35
CA GLU A 238 16.37 -0.85 -1.95
C GLU A 238 16.71 -0.31 -0.56
N TYR A 239 16.21 0.89 -0.25
CA TYR A 239 16.36 1.46 1.09
C TYR A 239 15.67 0.59 2.15
N LYS A 240 14.42 0.15 1.90
CA LYS A 240 13.70 -0.75 2.82
C LYS A 240 14.43 -2.06 3.03
N LEU A 241 15.02 -2.63 1.96
CA LEU A 241 15.77 -3.89 2.02
C LEU A 241 17.09 -3.76 2.79
N ALA A 242 17.70 -2.56 2.73
CA ALA A 242 18.94 -2.28 3.47
C ALA A 242 18.68 -1.92 4.96
N HIS A 243 17.45 -1.58 5.31
CA HIS A 243 17.05 -1.16 6.66
C HIS A 243 15.85 -2.00 7.10
N ASP A 244 14.66 -1.36 7.19
CA ASP A 244 13.38 -1.98 7.56
C ASP A 244 12.20 -1.15 7.03
N ALA A 245 10.99 -1.62 7.28
CA ALA A 245 9.76 -0.93 6.85
C ALA A 245 9.56 0.40 7.59
N ASP A 246 9.84 0.45 8.89
CA ASP A 246 9.69 1.66 9.72
C ASP A 246 10.64 2.77 9.24
N ALA A 247 11.88 2.41 8.89
CA ALA A 247 12.86 3.36 8.36
C ALA A 247 12.41 3.94 7.01
N LEU A 248 11.87 3.10 6.10
CA LEU A 248 11.31 3.58 4.84
C LEU A 248 10.10 4.48 5.07
N LEU A 249 9.13 4.05 5.87
CA LEU A 249 7.92 4.84 6.17
C LEU A 249 8.28 6.18 6.82
N GLY A 250 9.35 6.21 7.63
CA GLY A 250 9.91 7.45 8.16
C GLY A 250 10.42 8.40 7.07
N LYS A 251 11.04 7.89 6.00
CA LYS A 251 11.46 8.68 4.82
C LYS A 251 10.27 9.13 3.96
N MET A 252 9.23 8.30 3.91
CA MET A 252 8.01 8.60 3.15
C MET A 252 7.06 9.57 3.88
N ASN A 253 7.43 10.03 5.06
CA ASN A 253 6.64 11.04 5.76
C ASN A 253 6.46 12.29 4.88
N GLY A 254 5.21 12.76 4.74
CA GLY A 254 4.84 13.85 3.83
C GLY A 254 4.71 13.45 2.35
N ILE A 255 4.78 12.15 2.01
CA ILE A 255 4.38 11.63 0.71
C ILE A 255 2.90 11.25 0.76
N SER A 256 2.18 11.52 -0.33
CA SER A 256 0.78 11.15 -0.48
C SER A 256 0.61 9.63 -0.53
N PHE A 257 -0.40 9.08 0.16
CA PHE A 257 -0.83 7.70 -0.01
C PHE A 257 -1.70 7.52 -1.28
N VAL A 258 -2.24 8.62 -1.82
CA VAL A 258 -2.88 8.63 -3.14
C VAL A 258 -1.81 8.55 -4.20
N VAL A 259 -1.98 7.65 -5.15
CA VAL A 259 -1.00 7.39 -6.21
C VAL A 259 -0.69 8.64 -7.02
N GLU A 260 0.55 9.04 -7.03
CA GLU A 260 1.11 10.07 -7.92
C GLU A 260 2.20 9.40 -8.77
N PRO A 261 1.92 9.09 -10.05
CA PRO A 261 2.83 8.30 -10.90
C PRO A 261 4.22 8.92 -11.12
N ASP A 262 4.34 10.23 -10.95
CA ASP A 262 5.55 11.04 -11.15
C ASP A 262 5.98 11.81 -9.88
N ARG A 263 5.54 11.35 -8.68
CA ARG A 263 5.97 11.94 -7.42
C ARG A 263 7.49 11.92 -7.25
N GLN A 264 8.01 12.72 -6.37
CA GLN A 264 9.42 12.65 -6.00
C GLN A 264 9.70 11.37 -5.19
N ASP A 265 10.84 10.76 -5.48
CA ASP A 265 11.39 9.65 -4.69
C ASP A 265 11.73 10.14 -3.27
N ALA A 266 11.29 9.39 -2.25
CA ALA A 266 11.47 9.74 -0.85
C ALA A 266 12.94 9.74 -0.39
N ILE A 267 13.78 8.94 -1.05
CA ILE A 267 15.20 8.79 -0.69
C ILE A 267 16.00 9.92 -1.30
N THR A 268 15.76 10.25 -2.59
CA THR A 268 16.46 11.32 -3.30
C THR A 268 15.98 12.71 -2.88
N ARG A 269 14.72 12.85 -2.43
CA ARG A 269 14.18 14.10 -1.86
C ARG A 269 15.05 14.65 -0.73
N GLY A 270 15.68 13.78 0.07
CA GLY A 270 16.61 14.18 1.12
C GLY A 270 18.01 14.58 0.65
N THR A 271 18.38 14.21 -0.59
CA THR A 271 19.71 14.51 -1.16
C THR A 271 19.74 15.77 -2.03
N LEU A 272 18.58 16.21 -2.55
CA LEU A 272 18.48 17.41 -3.39
C LEU A 272 18.45 18.72 -2.61
N SER A 273 18.34 18.69 -1.27
CA SER A 273 18.21 19.89 -0.45
C SER A 273 19.52 20.46 0.07
N ASN A 274 20.68 20.00 -0.38
CA ASN A 274 21.93 20.65 0.03
C ASN A 274 22.23 21.97 -0.72
N ASP A 275 21.52 22.26 -1.83
CA ASP A 275 21.67 23.52 -2.54
C ASP A 275 20.55 24.55 -2.24
N ASP A 276 19.41 24.09 -1.66
CA ASP A 276 18.33 24.95 -1.14
C ASP A 276 18.35 25.12 0.38
N PHE A 277 19.36 24.52 1.05
CA PHE A 277 19.59 24.74 2.46
C PHE A 277 20.28 26.10 2.60
N ASP A 278 19.55 27.12 2.99
CA ASP A 278 20.09 28.46 3.29
C ASP A 278 21.01 28.51 4.52
N GLY A 279 21.43 27.34 4.98
CA GLY A 279 22.41 27.17 6.05
C GLY A 279 21.85 27.20 7.47
N GLU A 280 20.55 27.36 7.63
CA GLU A 280 19.91 27.36 8.95
C GLU A 280 19.22 26.04 9.24
N MET A 281 19.92 25.11 9.94
CA MET A 281 19.32 23.82 10.38
C MET A 281 18.22 24.01 11.43
N ASP A 282 18.30 25.06 12.21
CA ASP A 282 17.31 25.50 13.20
C ASP A 282 17.61 26.95 13.60
N ASP A 283 16.57 27.74 13.81
CA ASP A 283 16.69 29.15 14.21
C ASP A 283 16.05 29.35 15.59
N ALA A 284 16.88 29.81 16.51
CA ALA A 284 16.42 30.14 17.87
C ALA A 284 15.52 31.40 17.93
N SER A 285 15.40 32.17 16.83
CA SER A 285 14.67 33.44 16.82
C SER A 285 13.20 33.25 17.23
N TYR A 286 12.53 32.19 16.74
CA TYR A 286 11.16 31.85 17.12
C TYR A 286 11.00 31.61 18.63
N HIS A 287 11.97 30.96 19.25
CA HIS A 287 11.95 30.70 20.69
C HIS A 287 12.25 31.95 21.49
N ILE A 288 13.14 32.82 21.00
CA ILE A 288 13.45 34.13 21.61
C ILE A 288 12.21 35.02 21.56
N GLU A 289 11.55 35.13 20.41
CA GLU A 289 10.31 35.88 20.21
C GLU A 289 9.19 35.38 21.13
N SER A 290 9.02 34.05 21.25
CA SER A 290 8.06 33.44 22.18
C SER A 290 8.35 33.75 23.65
N ILE A 291 9.63 33.85 24.05
CA ILE A 291 10.03 34.22 25.41
C ILE A 291 9.63 35.67 25.68
N GLU A 292 9.88 36.57 24.71
CA GLU A 292 9.59 37.99 24.82
C GLU A 292 8.08 38.25 24.82
N GLU A 293 7.34 37.68 23.84
CA GLU A 293 5.89 37.85 23.71
C GLU A 293 5.12 37.36 24.94
N LYS A 294 5.51 36.22 25.50
CA LYS A 294 4.86 35.61 26.66
C LYS A 294 5.41 36.18 28.00
N GLY A 295 6.41 37.08 27.97
CA GLY A 295 7.00 37.64 29.13
C GLY A 295 7.56 36.57 30.10
N LEU A 296 8.17 35.50 29.58
CA LEU A 296 8.65 34.39 30.40
C LEU A 296 9.85 34.81 31.21
N PRO A 297 9.97 34.43 32.50
CA PRO A 297 11.07 34.78 33.35
C PRO A 297 12.28 33.89 33.12
N ILE A 298 12.70 33.74 31.87
CA ILE A 298 13.84 32.92 31.43
C ILE A 298 14.75 33.75 30.52
N ASP A 299 16.06 33.54 30.66
CA ASP A 299 17.08 34.20 29.84
C ASP A 299 16.90 33.74 28.36
N PRO A 300 16.88 34.66 27.38
CA PRO A 300 16.78 34.31 25.93
C PRO A 300 17.85 33.30 25.46
N ILE A 301 19.00 33.22 26.14
CA ILE A 301 20.03 32.21 25.85
C ILE A 301 19.49 30.78 25.93
N ASN A 302 18.44 30.55 26.70
CA ASN A 302 17.78 29.23 26.81
C ASN A 302 17.06 28.80 25.54
N ALA A 303 16.79 29.71 24.62
CA ALA A 303 16.24 29.41 23.30
C ALA A 303 17.19 28.50 22.48
N TYR A 304 18.49 28.50 22.78
CA TYR A 304 19.51 27.67 22.12
C TYR A 304 19.68 26.27 22.75
N ASN A 305 19.00 25.96 23.84
CA ASN A 305 19.24 24.72 24.58
C ASN A 305 18.92 23.46 23.74
N HIS A 306 17.89 23.49 22.91
CA HIS A 306 17.53 22.36 22.05
C HIS A 306 18.64 22.08 21.03
N MET A 307 19.20 23.12 20.42
CA MET A 307 20.32 23.00 19.48
C MET A 307 21.59 22.46 20.18
N ALA A 308 21.88 22.92 21.39
CA ALA A 308 23.02 22.43 22.17
C ALA A 308 22.86 20.96 22.57
N ILE A 309 21.64 20.51 22.90
CA ILE A 309 21.30 19.10 23.19
C ILE A 309 21.51 18.25 21.95
N TYR A 310 21.02 18.71 20.81
CA TYR A 310 21.15 18.00 19.53
C TYR A 310 22.61 17.86 19.10
N LEU A 311 23.39 18.95 19.14
CA LEU A 311 24.81 18.92 18.82
C LEU A 311 25.61 17.99 19.75
N ARG A 312 25.31 18.01 21.05
CA ARG A 312 25.92 17.10 22.00
C ARG A 312 25.57 15.63 21.66
N TRP A 313 24.32 15.35 21.32
CA TRP A 313 23.91 14.01 20.91
C TRP A 313 24.66 13.54 19.65
N CYS A 314 24.79 14.41 18.64
CA CYS A 314 25.57 14.13 17.43
C CYS A 314 27.03 13.81 17.74
N MET A 315 27.65 14.59 18.62
CA MET A 315 29.05 14.34 19.05
C MET A 315 29.20 12.99 19.79
N GLU A 316 28.25 12.64 20.64
CA GLU A 316 28.28 11.38 21.41
C GLU A 316 28.07 10.14 20.50
N HIS A 317 27.52 10.34 19.29
CA HIS A 317 27.21 9.25 18.32
C HIS A 317 28.08 9.31 17.05
N ASP A 318 29.17 10.09 17.05
CA ASP A 318 30.11 10.24 15.93
C ASP A 318 29.44 10.64 14.60
N LEU A 319 28.39 11.48 14.66
CA LEU A 319 27.63 11.95 13.49
C LEU A 319 28.11 13.34 12.98
N MET A 320 29.24 13.83 13.46
CA MET A 320 29.83 15.14 13.06
C MET A 320 31.24 14.97 12.54
#